data_b41e17b7f13eb9e5ee19167ffcd80a77
#
_entry.id   b41e17b7f13eb9e5ee19167ffcd80a77
#
_cell.length_a   1.000
_cell.length_b   1.000
_cell.length_c   1.000
_cell.angle_alpha   90.00
_cell.angle_beta   90.00
_cell.angle_gamma   90.00
#
_symmetry.space_group_name_H-M   'P 1'
#
loop_
_entity.id
_entity.type
_entity.pdbx_description
1 polymer ?
#
loop_
_entity_poly.entity_id
_entity_poly.type
_entity_poly.pdbx_seq_one_letter_code
_entity_poly.pdbx_strand_id
1 'polypeptide(L)'
;LWMELSVRRAQAALTETAPIVADEDDAWLGGIFYYAPTDKRFLVAKRIGLGSTVNLGTWAGKLYYAFVGLVLVVCLAIGPIFGIVDSIPVRLELFGSAPVCLVASHGQSEKYRLDTDAITDVQLRDTLPDAARTWGTGMDHYLQGDFYVIGEGNARFCLDPTQKCFLRVEAGGQVYWFTGDSEDHTAAIAQALQSTVHP
;
A
#
# COMPACT_ATOMS: atom_id res chain seq x y z
N LEU A 1 -23.27 37.42 40.14
CA LEU A 1 -23.55 36.68 41.40
C LEU A 1 -25.05 36.39 41.57
N TRP A 2 -25.94 37.37 41.39
CA TRP A 2 -27.40 37.17 41.57
C TRP A 2 -28.02 36.29 40.47
N MET A 3 -27.58 36.44 39.23
CA MET A 3 -28.01 35.65 38.10
C MET A 3 -27.55 34.18 38.19
N GLU A 4 -26.38 33.97 38.72
CA GLU A 4 -25.81 32.64 38.94
C GLU A 4 -26.55 31.87 40.06
N LEU A 5 -26.93 32.56 41.13
CA LEU A 5 -27.73 32.01 42.19
C LEU A 5 -29.15 31.66 41.77
N SER A 6 -29.76 32.45 40.87
CA SER A 6 -31.11 32.17 40.36
C SER A 6 -31.08 30.96 39.40
N VAL A 7 -30.05 30.83 38.56
CA VAL A 7 -29.84 29.65 37.68
C VAL A 7 -29.63 28.40 38.51
N ARG A 8 -28.78 28.45 39.56
CA ARG A 8 -28.53 27.29 40.46
C ARG A 8 -29.80 26.86 41.19
N ARG A 9 -30.64 27.83 41.63
CA ARG A 9 -31.92 27.52 42.28
C ARG A 9 -32.93 26.89 41.34
N ALA A 10 -33.00 27.36 40.07
CA ALA A 10 -33.85 26.79 39.05
C ALA A 10 -33.39 25.38 38.64
N GLN A 11 -32.06 25.14 38.58
CA GLN A 11 -31.48 23.82 38.36
C GLN A 11 -31.77 22.87 39.53
N ALA A 12 -31.60 23.31 40.77
CA ALA A 12 -31.88 22.48 41.97
C ALA A 12 -33.35 22.06 42.02
N ALA A 13 -34.30 22.98 41.70
CA ALA A 13 -35.74 22.67 41.68
C ALA A 13 -36.12 21.69 40.55
N LEU A 14 -35.38 21.69 39.42
CA LEU A 14 -35.58 20.74 38.32
C LEU A 14 -34.97 19.38 38.63
N THR A 15 -33.91 19.35 39.46
CA THR A 15 -33.22 18.12 39.83
C THR A 15 -33.94 17.35 40.95
N GLU A 16 -34.69 18.05 41.84
CA GLU A 16 -35.47 17.40 42.90
C GLU A 16 -36.63 16.53 42.38
N THR A 17 -37.10 16.79 41.17
CA THR A 17 -38.20 16.03 40.51
C THR A 17 -37.69 15.07 39.44
N ALA A 18 -36.42 15.12 39.10
CA ALA A 18 -35.83 14.18 38.14
C ALA A 18 -35.45 12.86 38.88
N PRO A 19 -35.81 11.69 38.33
CA PRO A 19 -35.24 10.45 38.84
C PRO A 19 -33.73 10.57 38.82
N ILE A 20 -33.05 10.15 39.93
CA ILE A 20 -31.59 10.10 40.01
C ILE A 20 -31.13 9.31 38.80
N VAL A 21 -30.70 10.02 37.73
CA VAL A 21 -30.03 9.40 36.60
C VAL A 21 -28.76 8.84 37.22
N ALA A 22 -28.61 7.52 37.21
CA ALA A 22 -27.38 6.85 37.61
C ALA A 22 -26.21 7.62 37.01
N ASP A 23 -25.20 7.89 37.85
CA ASP A 23 -24.06 8.73 37.47
C ASP A 23 -23.49 8.24 36.12
N GLU A 24 -23.75 9.01 35.07
CA GLU A 24 -23.31 8.65 33.72
C GLU A 24 -21.78 8.56 33.64
N ASP A 25 -21.09 9.09 34.64
CA ASP A 25 -19.62 9.04 34.74
C ASP A 25 -19.08 7.62 34.88
N ASP A 26 -19.80 6.74 35.58
CA ASP A 26 -19.43 5.33 35.73
C ASP A 26 -19.50 4.54 34.41
N ALA A 27 -20.25 5.05 33.45
CA ALA A 27 -20.38 4.44 32.12
C ALA A 27 -19.20 4.78 31.18
N TRP A 28 -18.31 5.71 31.59
CA TRP A 28 -17.19 6.14 30.77
C TRP A 28 -15.90 5.42 31.11
N LEU A 29 -15.49 4.49 30.25
CA LEU A 29 -14.21 3.79 30.36
C LEU A 29 -13.05 4.70 29.93
N GLY A 30 -12.18 5.06 30.90
CA GLY A 30 -11.05 5.96 30.67
C GLY A 30 -11.45 7.36 30.18
N GLY A 31 -12.71 7.76 30.37
CA GLY A 31 -13.24 9.05 29.93
C GLY A 31 -13.43 9.19 28.43
N ILE A 32 -13.17 8.16 27.64
CA ILE A 32 -13.18 8.18 26.15
C ILE A 32 -14.29 7.28 25.58
N PHE A 33 -14.43 6.07 26.13
CA PHE A 33 -15.38 5.07 25.61
C PHE A 33 -16.60 5.00 26.52
N TYR A 34 -17.79 5.10 25.92
CA TYR A 34 -19.04 4.91 26.64
C TYR A 34 -19.47 3.44 26.62
N TYR A 35 -19.66 2.84 27.79
CA TYR A 35 -20.08 1.46 27.96
C TYR A 35 -21.25 1.36 28.94
N ALA A 36 -22.48 1.30 28.42
CA ALA A 36 -23.69 1.10 29.19
C ALA A 36 -24.56 0.01 28.55
N PRO A 37 -24.49 -1.25 29.03
CA PRO A 37 -25.26 -2.36 28.44
C PRO A 37 -26.77 -2.20 28.59
N THR A 38 -27.23 -1.45 29.60
CA THR A 38 -28.64 -1.17 29.87
C THR A 38 -29.22 -0.06 28.99
N ASP A 39 -28.35 0.80 28.44
CA ASP A 39 -28.71 1.87 27.53
C ASP A 39 -28.75 1.33 26.10
N LYS A 40 -29.95 1.32 25.50
CA LYS A 40 -30.16 0.82 24.12
C LYS A 40 -29.73 1.82 23.03
N ARG A 41 -29.37 3.05 23.40
CA ARG A 41 -28.94 4.07 22.43
C ARG A 41 -27.60 3.66 21.81
N PHE A 42 -27.53 3.63 20.51
CA PHE A 42 -26.30 3.36 19.77
C PHE A 42 -25.32 4.55 19.82
N LEU A 43 -25.86 5.79 19.67
CA LEU A 43 -25.10 7.03 19.73
C LEU A 43 -25.47 7.78 21.01
N VAL A 44 -24.44 8.21 21.74
CA VAL A 44 -24.56 8.99 22.99
C VAL A 44 -23.75 10.28 22.83
N ALA A 45 -24.22 11.37 23.45
CA ALA A 45 -23.44 12.61 23.46
C ALA A 45 -22.06 12.40 24.10
N LYS A 46 -21.02 13.01 23.56
CA LYS A 46 -19.68 12.96 24.16
C LYS A 46 -19.69 13.63 25.54
N ARG A 47 -18.90 13.11 26.45
CA ARG A 47 -18.69 13.69 27.77
C ARG A 47 -18.09 15.09 27.71
N ILE A 48 -17.14 15.29 26.79
CA ILE A 48 -16.42 16.56 26.63
C ILE A 48 -16.45 16.92 25.14
N GLY A 49 -16.77 18.19 24.84
CA GLY A 49 -16.82 18.71 23.49
C GLY A 49 -18.14 18.46 22.74
N LEU A 50 -18.16 18.76 21.46
CA LEU A 50 -19.31 18.58 20.59
C LEU A 50 -19.25 17.23 19.89
N GLY A 51 -20.41 16.62 19.64
CA GLY A 51 -20.56 15.41 18.87
C GLY A 51 -21.07 14.21 19.68
N SER A 52 -21.07 13.05 19.05
CA SER A 52 -21.55 11.80 19.62
C SER A 52 -20.47 10.73 19.65
N THR A 53 -20.60 9.77 20.53
CA THR A 53 -19.80 8.54 20.58
C THR A 53 -20.70 7.32 20.51
N VAL A 54 -20.13 6.18 20.20
CA VAL A 54 -20.86 4.92 20.08
C VAL A 54 -20.86 4.21 21.44
N ASN A 55 -22.02 3.68 21.84
CA ASN A 55 -22.15 2.89 23.05
C ASN A 55 -21.61 1.48 22.84
N LEU A 56 -20.43 1.20 23.42
CA LEU A 56 -19.78 -0.10 23.41
C LEU A 56 -20.59 -1.21 24.14
N GLY A 57 -21.53 -0.82 25.01
CA GLY A 57 -22.42 -1.76 25.70
C GLY A 57 -23.46 -2.41 24.77
N THR A 58 -23.81 -1.80 23.66
CA THR A 58 -24.75 -2.34 22.67
C THR A 58 -24.07 -3.34 21.73
N TRP A 59 -24.84 -4.29 21.18
CA TRP A 59 -24.34 -5.22 20.18
C TRP A 59 -23.80 -4.49 18.92
N ALA A 60 -24.54 -3.50 18.43
CA ALA A 60 -24.14 -2.70 17.28
C ALA A 60 -22.86 -1.89 17.58
N GLY A 61 -22.71 -1.39 18.81
CA GLY A 61 -21.48 -0.69 19.23
C GLY A 61 -20.27 -1.60 19.27
N LYS A 62 -20.41 -2.82 19.77
CA LYS A 62 -19.34 -3.83 19.73
C LYS A 62 -18.90 -4.15 18.32
N LEU A 63 -19.86 -4.34 17.39
CA LEU A 63 -19.57 -4.60 15.99
C LEU A 63 -18.86 -3.42 15.33
N TYR A 64 -19.30 -2.19 15.62
CA TYR A 64 -18.67 -0.97 15.11
C TYR A 64 -17.20 -0.88 15.56
N TYR A 65 -16.91 -1.05 16.86
CA TYR A 65 -15.54 -0.98 17.34
C TYR A 65 -14.67 -2.15 16.87
N ALA A 66 -15.24 -3.34 16.70
CA ALA A 66 -14.56 -4.47 16.07
C ALA A 66 -14.17 -4.15 14.62
N PHE A 67 -15.09 -3.54 13.85
CA PHE A 67 -14.80 -3.09 12.49
C PHE A 67 -13.71 -2.01 12.45
N VAL A 68 -13.80 -0.98 13.30
CA VAL A 68 -12.78 0.07 13.41
C VAL A 68 -11.42 -0.52 13.79
N GLY A 69 -11.39 -1.45 14.75
CA GLY A 69 -10.18 -2.16 15.13
C GLY A 69 -9.58 -2.97 13.98
N LEU A 70 -10.42 -3.68 13.22
CA LEU A 70 -9.98 -4.42 12.03
C LEU A 70 -9.36 -3.48 10.99
N VAL A 71 -10.03 -2.37 10.67
CA VAL A 71 -9.52 -1.37 9.72
C VAL A 71 -8.17 -0.83 10.21
N LEU A 72 -8.04 -0.53 11.49
CA LEU A 72 -6.78 -0.04 12.07
C LEU A 72 -5.65 -1.07 11.91
N VAL A 73 -5.93 -2.34 12.21
CA VAL A 73 -4.96 -3.44 12.03
C VAL A 73 -4.54 -3.57 10.56
N VAL A 74 -5.50 -3.50 9.62
CA VAL A 74 -5.21 -3.53 8.19
C VAL A 74 -4.33 -2.35 7.78
N CYS A 75 -4.66 -1.13 8.22
CA CYS A 75 -3.85 0.06 7.93
C CYS A 75 -2.41 -0.06 8.48
N LEU A 76 -2.26 -0.58 9.70
CA LEU A 76 -0.95 -0.80 10.30
C LEU A 76 -0.15 -1.91 9.61
N ALA A 77 -0.82 -2.90 9.01
CA ALA A 77 -0.19 -4.00 8.29
C ALA A 77 0.28 -3.61 6.87
N ILE A 78 -0.30 -2.55 6.28
CA ILE A 78 0.04 -2.13 4.91
C ILE A 78 1.53 -1.80 4.76
N GLY A 79 2.10 -1.00 5.66
CA GLY A 79 3.52 -0.61 5.60
C GLY A 79 4.47 -1.80 5.60
N PRO A 80 4.42 -2.70 6.60
CA PRO A 80 5.23 -3.92 6.60
C PRO A 80 5.03 -4.83 5.38
N ILE A 81 3.80 -4.97 4.88
CA ILE A 81 3.51 -5.77 3.68
C ILE A 81 4.22 -5.17 2.46
N PHE A 82 4.13 -3.86 2.24
CA PHE A 82 4.83 -3.20 1.14
C PHE A 82 6.35 -3.31 1.30
N GLY A 83 6.90 -3.20 2.50
CA GLY A 83 8.33 -3.41 2.76
C GLY A 83 8.79 -4.82 2.42
N ILE A 84 7.98 -5.86 2.74
CA ILE A 84 8.28 -7.25 2.35
C ILE A 84 8.23 -7.39 0.83
N VAL A 85 7.23 -6.83 0.16
CA VAL A 85 7.13 -6.90 -1.31
C VAL A 85 8.32 -6.20 -1.97
N ASP A 86 8.72 -5.03 -1.48
CA ASP A 86 9.87 -4.27 -2.01
C ASP A 86 11.20 -5.01 -1.84
N SER A 87 11.33 -5.83 -0.78
CA SER A 87 12.55 -6.63 -0.52
C SER A 87 12.69 -7.88 -1.39
N ILE A 88 11.65 -8.26 -2.13
CA ILE A 88 11.71 -9.43 -3.03
C ILE A 88 12.57 -9.07 -4.25
N PRO A 89 13.60 -9.86 -4.59
CA PRO A 89 14.46 -9.54 -5.72
C PRO A 89 13.74 -9.71 -7.06
N VAL A 90 14.04 -8.81 -7.99
CA VAL A 90 13.74 -8.99 -9.40
C VAL A 90 14.69 -10.05 -9.96
N ARG A 91 14.18 -10.95 -10.78
CA ARG A 91 14.96 -11.98 -11.45
C ARG A 91 14.78 -11.91 -12.95
N LEU A 92 15.88 -12.19 -13.64
CA LEU A 92 15.91 -12.24 -15.08
C LEU A 92 16.55 -13.56 -15.49
N GLU A 93 15.86 -14.37 -16.26
CA GLU A 93 16.32 -15.70 -16.59
C GLU A 93 16.07 -16.02 -18.07
N LEU A 94 16.92 -16.84 -18.65
CA LEU A 94 16.73 -17.40 -19.99
C LEU A 94 16.20 -18.83 -19.86
N PHE A 95 15.03 -19.08 -20.41
CA PHE A 95 14.38 -20.39 -20.37
C PHE A 95 14.23 -20.99 -21.77
N GLY A 96 14.36 -22.31 -21.84
CA GLY A 96 14.09 -23.10 -23.04
C GLY A 96 15.33 -23.48 -23.83
N SER A 97 15.17 -24.40 -24.75
CA SER A 97 16.21 -24.90 -25.62
C SER A 97 16.02 -24.52 -27.11
N ALA A 98 14.81 -24.15 -27.51
CA ALA A 98 14.44 -23.53 -28.79
C ALA A 98 12.88 -23.45 -28.87
N PRO A 99 12.22 -22.31 -28.88
CA PRO A 99 12.82 -21.00 -28.73
C PRO A 99 13.24 -20.69 -27.29
N VAL A 100 14.32 -19.96 -27.13
CA VAL A 100 14.75 -19.42 -25.84
C VAL A 100 13.88 -18.21 -25.51
N CYS A 101 13.43 -18.11 -24.26
CA CYS A 101 12.63 -16.98 -23.80
C CYS A 101 13.35 -16.24 -22.69
N LEU A 102 13.39 -14.92 -22.78
CA LEU A 102 13.79 -14.04 -21.69
C LEU A 102 12.58 -13.85 -20.76
N VAL A 103 12.73 -14.23 -19.50
CA VAL A 103 11.67 -14.12 -18.50
C VAL A 103 12.13 -13.19 -17.39
N ALA A 104 11.35 -12.13 -17.15
CA ALA A 104 11.50 -11.23 -16.04
C ALA A 104 10.43 -11.54 -14.99
N SER A 105 10.84 -11.76 -13.74
CA SER A 105 9.96 -12.11 -12.64
C SER A 105 10.28 -11.31 -11.38
N HIS A 106 9.27 -11.20 -10.50
CA HIS A 106 9.43 -10.64 -9.16
C HIS A 106 8.99 -11.73 -8.17
N GLY A 107 9.95 -12.28 -7.44
CA GLY A 107 9.76 -13.48 -6.65
C GLY A 107 9.34 -14.68 -7.53
N GLN A 108 8.16 -15.24 -7.26
CA GLN A 108 7.60 -16.36 -8.04
C GLN A 108 6.64 -15.89 -9.15
N SER A 109 6.40 -14.60 -9.29
CA SER A 109 5.46 -14.07 -10.27
C SER A 109 6.19 -13.61 -11.52
N GLU A 110 5.97 -14.32 -12.63
CA GLU A 110 6.40 -13.90 -13.96
C GLU A 110 5.66 -12.59 -14.34
N LYS A 111 6.42 -11.61 -14.81
CA LYS A 111 5.89 -10.30 -15.22
C LYS A 111 5.94 -10.12 -16.72
N TYR A 112 7.06 -10.47 -17.34
CA TYR A 112 7.25 -10.40 -18.77
C TYR A 112 7.95 -11.64 -19.27
N ARG A 113 7.52 -12.11 -20.45
CA ARG A 113 8.14 -13.19 -21.21
C ARG A 113 8.34 -12.70 -22.65
N LEU A 114 9.56 -12.73 -23.12
CA LEU A 114 9.93 -12.32 -24.46
C LEU A 114 10.62 -13.48 -25.16
N ASP A 115 10.11 -13.85 -26.33
CA ASP A 115 10.79 -14.80 -27.21
C ASP A 115 12.03 -14.14 -27.79
N THR A 116 13.19 -14.80 -27.74
CA THR A 116 14.45 -14.25 -28.25
C THR A 116 14.39 -13.92 -29.73
N ASP A 117 13.58 -14.65 -30.50
CA ASP A 117 13.36 -14.42 -31.95
C ASP A 117 12.63 -13.08 -32.21
N ALA A 118 11.89 -12.56 -31.26
CA ALA A 118 11.20 -11.26 -31.36
C ALA A 118 12.08 -10.09 -30.93
N ILE A 119 13.26 -10.35 -30.35
CA ILE A 119 14.18 -9.31 -29.88
C ILE A 119 14.95 -8.74 -31.06
N THR A 120 14.85 -7.43 -31.23
CA THR A 120 15.50 -6.69 -32.36
C THR A 120 16.75 -5.92 -31.92
N ASP A 121 16.79 -5.50 -30.65
CA ASP A 121 17.92 -4.76 -30.09
C ASP A 121 18.12 -5.10 -28.61
N VAL A 122 19.41 -5.19 -28.19
CA VAL A 122 19.82 -5.50 -26.82
C VAL A 122 20.97 -4.58 -26.43
N GLN A 123 20.74 -3.73 -25.43
CA GLN A 123 21.71 -2.77 -24.95
C GLN A 123 21.87 -2.87 -23.43
N LEU A 124 23.12 -2.87 -22.97
CA LEU A 124 23.44 -2.69 -21.58
C LEU A 124 23.64 -1.21 -21.28
N ARG A 125 23.04 -0.72 -20.21
CA ARG A 125 23.10 0.68 -19.77
C ARG A 125 23.53 0.72 -18.31
N ASP A 126 24.36 1.70 -17.97
CA ASP A 126 24.84 1.98 -16.60
C ASP A 126 23.98 2.98 -15.83
N THR A 127 23.03 3.59 -16.52
CA THR A 127 22.13 4.59 -15.96
C THR A 127 20.68 4.32 -16.36
N LEU A 128 19.78 4.49 -15.39
CA LEU A 128 18.34 4.49 -15.67
C LEU A 128 17.96 5.82 -16.33
N PRO A 129 17.20 5.82 -17.44
CA PRO A 129 16.75 7.05 -18.07
C PRO A 129 15.69 7.77 -17.21
N ASP A 130 15.57 9.08 -17.41
CA ASP A 130 14.47 9.84 -16.82
C ASP A 130 13.13 9.34 -17.37
N ALA A 131 12.30 8.83 -16.48
CA ALA A 131 11.03 8.23 -16.84
C ALA A 131 9.90 8.60 -15.90
N ALA A 132 8.71 8.81 -16.44
CA ALA A 132 7.49 9.01 -15.68
C ALA A 132 6.64 7.75 -15.72
N ARG A 133 6.23 7.27 -14.54
CA ARG A 133 5.35 6.11 -14.44
C ARG A 133 3.94 6.48 -14.90
N THR A 134 3.42 5.76 -15.89
CA THR A 134 2.04 5.91 -16.39
C THR A 134 1.10 4.91 -15.75
N TRP A 135 1.59 3.67 -15.51
CA TRP A 135 0.85 2.61 -14.84
C TRP A 135 1.80 1.61 -14.18
N GLY A 136 1.40 1.04 -13.04
CA GLY A 136 2.15 -0.02 -12.36
C GLY A 136 2.63 0.34 -10.97
N THR A 137 3.66 -0.37 -10.47
CA THR A 137 4.23 -0.24 -9.14
C THR A 137 5.56 0.51 -9.19
N GLY A 138 5.78 1.40 -8.21
CA GLY A 138 7.07 2.06 -8.00
C GLY A 138 7.37 2.09 -6.52
N MET A 139 8.41 1.35 -6.14
CA MET A 139 8.98 1.22 -4.79
C MET A 139 10.46 1.53 -4.86
N ASP A 140 11.15 1.50 -3.73
CA ASP A 140 12.58 1.87 -3.65
C ASP A 140 13.48 0.84 -4.38
N HIS A 141 13.11 -0.46 -4.31
CA HIS A 141 13.84 -1.56 -4.92
C HIS A 141 13.07 -2.27 -6.05
N TYR A 142 11.90 -1.76 -6.43
CA TYR A 142 11.07 -2.40 -7.44
C TYR A 142 10.26 -1.43 -8.27
N LEU A 143 10.59 -1.34 -9.57
CA LEU A 143 9.80 -0.65 -10.59
C LEU A 143 9.21 -1.65 -11.57
N GLN A 144 7.88 -1.64 -11.75
CA GLN A 144 7.19 -2.53 -12.67
C GLN A 144 5.99 -1.85 -13.30
N GLY A 145 5.82 -2.02 -14.60
CA GLY A 145 4.67 -1.52 -15.37
C GLY A 145 5.06 -0.68 -16.55
N ASP A 146 4.16 0.22 -16.93
CA ASP A 146 4.32 1.10 -18.08
C ASP A 146 4.88 2.45 -17.65
N PHE A 147 5.91 2.90 -18.37
CA PHE A 147 6.62 4.15 -18.12
C PHE A 147 6.78 4.91 -19.43
N TYR A 148 6.78 6.22 -19.34
CA TYR A 148 7.16 7.09 -20.44
C TYR A 148 8.59 7.58 -20.21
N VAL A 149 9.50 7.13 -21.06
CA VAL A 149 10.92 7.49 -21.03
C VAL A 149 11.14 8.73 -21.90
N ILE A 150 11.80 9.74 -21.33
CA ILE A 150 12.09 10.98 -22.04
C ILE A 150 13.06 10.69 -23.20
N GLY A 151 12.62 10.97 -24.44
CA GLY A 151 13.42 10.74 -25.64
C GLY A 151 13.23 9.36 -26.32
N GLU A 152 12.64 8.37 -25.62
CA GLU A 152 12.39 7.02 -26.17
C GLU A 152 10.89 6.69 -26.31
N GLY A 153 10.02 7.35 -25.51
CA GLY A 153 8.58 7.08 -25.53
C GLY A 153 8.15 6.02 -24.52
N ASN A 154 7.12 5.23 -24.85
CA ASN A 154 6.57 4.24 -23.94
C ASN A 154 7.50 3.03 -23.79
N ALA A 155 7.80 2.66 -22.57
CA ALA A 155 8.60 1.51 -22.21
C ALA A 155 7.96 0.72 -21.06
N ARG A 156 8.32 -0.55 -20.92
CA ARG A 156 7.90 -1.44 -19.84
C ARG A 156 9.07 -1.77 -18.93
N PHE A 157 8.88 -1.57 -17.65
CA PHE A 157 9.91 -1.79 -16.65
C PHE A 157 9.61 -3.03 -15.79
N CYS A 158 10.64 -3.78 -15.47
CA CYS A 158 10.68 -4.77 -14.40
C CYS A 158 12.12 -4.81 -13.88
N LEU A 159 12.44 -3.92 -12.95
CA LEU A 159 13.81 -3.66 -12.54
C LEU A 159 13.90 -3.15 -11.09
N ASP A 160 15.10 -3.29 -10.53
CA ASP A 160 15.51 -2.62 -9.30
C ASP A 160 16.27 -1.33 -9.66
N PRO A 161 15.73 -0.14 -9.33
CA PRO A 161 16.36 1.13 -9.70
C PRO A 161 17.65 1.44 -8.92
N THR A 162 17.97 0.67 -7.89
CA THR A 162 19.20 0.87 -7.08
C THR A 162 20.42 0.25 -7.71
N GLN A 163 20.26 -0.64 -8.69
CA GLN A 163 21.35 -1.23 -9.45
C GLN A 163 21.95 -0.21 -10.43
N LYS A 164 23.16 -0.50 -10.89
CA LYS A 164 23.90 0.34 -11.86
C LYS A 164 24.08 -0.34 -13.21
N CYS A 165 23.36 -1.41 -13.43
CA CYS A 165 23.43 -2.18 -14.67
C CYS A 165 22.01 -2.55 -15.10
N PHE A 166 21.59 -1.96 -16.22
CA PHE A 166 20.23 -2.11 -16.74
C PHE A 166 20.27 -2.72 -18.14
N LEU A 167 19.42 -3.68 -18.39
CA LEU A 167 19.23 -4.29 -19.68
C LEU A 167 18.07 -3.65 -20.43
N ARG A 168 18.35 -2.93 -21.50
CA ARG A 168 17.34 -2.43 -22.43
C ARG A 168 17.18 -3.44 -23.56
N VAL A 169 15.95 -3.88 -23.78
CA VAL A 169 15.57 -4.81 -24.84
C VAL A 169 14.46 -4.21 -25.67
N GLU A 170 14.60 -4.29 -26.98
CA GLU A 170 13.52 -3.98 -27.91
C GLU A 170 12.99 -5.26 -28.54
N ALA A 171 11.69 -5.52 -28.37
CA ALA A 171 11.04 -6.71 -28.89
C ALA A 171 9.64 -6.36 -29.41
N GLY A 172 9.33 -6.76 -30.63
CA GLY A 172 8.03 -6.50 -31.22
C GLY A 172 7.64 -5.01 -31.31
N GLY A 173 8.61 -4.10 -31.41
CA GLY A 173 8.37 -2.65 -31.41
C GLY A 173 8.08 -2.03 -30.06
N GLN A 174 8.24 -2.78 -28.96
CA GLN A 174 8.09 -2.34 -27.58
C GLN A 174 9.44 -2.35 -26.87
N VAL A 175 9.76 -1.29 -26.13
CA VAL A 175 10.97 -1.19 -25.32
C VAL A 175 10.70 -1.73 -23.93
N TYR A 176 11.65 -2.52 -23.43
CA TYR A 176 11.63 -3.09 -22.08
C TYR A 176 12.93 -2.74 -21.37
N TRP A 177 12.82 -2.51 -20.05
CA TRP A 177 13.97 -2.29 -19.18
C TRP A 177 13.93 -3.28 -18.03
N PHE A 178 15.01 -4.00 -17.83
CA PHE A 178 15.15 -5.08 -16.88
C PHE A 178 16.38 -4.93 -16.02
N THR A 179 16.35 -5.55 -14.84
CA THR A 179 17.54 -5.95 -14.08
C THR A 179 17.39 -7.41 -13.66
N GLY A 180 18.52 -8.08 -13.47
CA GLY A 180 18.57 -9.38 -12.78
C GLY A 180 18.63 -9.21 -11.26
N ASP A 181 18.98 -10.29 -10.58
CA ASP A 181 19.22 -10.31 -9.13
C ASP A 181 20.56 -9.64 -8.74
N SER A 182 21.46 -9.44 -9.71
CA SER A 182 22.73 -8.74 -9.54
C SER A 182 23.17 -8.06 -10.84
N GLU A 183 24.10 -7.09 -10.72
CA GLU A 183 24.69 -6.39 -11.87
C GLU A 183 25.45 -7.38 -12.79
N ASP A 184 26.22 -8.30 -12.20
CA ASP A 184 26.97 -9.31 -12.96
C ASP A 184 26.04 -10.26 -13.71
N HIS A 185 24.93 -10.65 -13.08
CA HIS A 185 23.93 -11.51 -13.72
C HIS A 185 23.21 -10.79 -14.87
N THR A 186 22.86 -9.52 -14.68
CA THR A 186 22.26 -8.69 -15.72
C THR A 186 23.21 -8.59 -16.94
N ALA A 187 24.51 -8.36 -16.70
CA ALA A 187 25.52 -8.29 -17.75
C ALA A 187 25.71 -9.64 -18.47
N ALA A 188 25.70 -10.76 -17.73
CA ALA A 188 25.80 -12.10 -18.33
C ALA A 188 24.61 -12.42 -19.25
N ILE A 189 23.40 -12.09 -18.82
CA ILE A 189 22.18 -12.24 -19.64
C ILE A 189 22.26 -11.36 -20.91
N ALA A 190 22.73 -10.10 -20.77
CA ALA A 190 22.89 -9.20 -21.90
C ALA A 190 23.87 -9.78 -22.93
N GLN A 191 25.02 -10.32 -22.52
CA GLN A 191 26.00 -10.95 -23.40
C GLN A 191 25.43 -12.18 -24.10
N ALA A 192 24.71 -13.02 -23.36
CA ALA A 192 24.06 -14.20 -23.93
C ALA A 192 23.03 -13.83 -25.01
N LEU A 193 22.20 -12.80 -24.76
CA LEU A 193 21.24 -12.31 -25.73
C LEU A 193 21.91 -11.68 -26.96
N GLN A 194 22.94 -10.86 -26.76
CA GLN A 194 23.68 -10.23 -27.86
C GLN A 194 24.31 -11.27 -28.79
N SER A 195 24.85 -12.37 -28.24
CA SER A 195 25.39 -13.47 -29.04
C SER A 195 24.33 -14.26 -29.82
N THR A 196 23.05 -14.17 -29.40
CA THR A 196 21.93 -14.85 -30.05
C THR A 196 21.28 -13.97 -31.12
N VAL A 197 21.18 -12.66 -30.84
CA VAL A 197 20.53 -11.68 -31.75
C VAL A 197 21.48 -11.18 -32.86
N HIS A 198 22.79 -11.13 -32.57
CA HIS A 198 23.84 -10.71 -33.52
C HIS A 198 24.93 -11.81 -33.62
N PRO A 199 24.65 -12.94 -34.32
CA PRO A 199 25.59 -14.05 -34.44
C PRO A 199 26.81 -13.71 -35.33
#